data_d1cdd9a167afcf291692991953a6a481
#
_entry.id   d1cdd9a167afcf291692991953a6a481
#
_cell.length_a   1.000
_cell.length_b   1.000
_cell.length_c   1.000
_cell.angle_alpha   90.00
_cell.angle_beta   90.00
_cell.angle_gamma   90.00
#
_symmetry.space_group_name_H-M   'P 1'
#
loop_
_entity.id
_entity.type
_entity.pdbx_description
1 polymer ?
#
loop_
_entity_poly.entity_id
_entity_poly.type
_entity_poly.pdbx_seq_one_letter_code
_entity_poly.pdbx_strand_id
1 'polypeptide(L)'
;MDHGEQKTFQVEFEPSGRRIPVSEGTSLLSAAQKAGIDLLAVCGGIGICGSCRVRHILGRLSPLRESEREVISEKELADGFRLACQALPLSDVKIEIPAGSLPTGQKMLVEGHEFEHELDPAVTALDIDLRQPTLDDLRDDFTRLVDALNDLGYTGIVQPDLKQLPIFLRQLRTLHWKVRVVLYKDNLSYHVIGILPPDTRLLGAAVDMGSTKLAFYLVDLQSGATLAQTGVMNPQISYGEDVVSRIAYANQSDDQRKQL
;
A
#
# COMPACT_ATOMS: atom_id res chain seq x y z
N MET A 1 4.93 25.26 -37.78
CA MET A 1 4.73 25.13 -36.31
C MET A 1 6.05 24.57 -35.82
N ASP A 2 6.86 25.45 -35.23
CA ASP A 2 8.19 25.15 -34.76
C ASP A 2 8.07 24.35 -33.45
N HIS A 3 8.35 23.08 -33.51
CA HIS A 3 8.46 22.25 -32.31
C HIS A 3 9.83 22.58 -31.71
N GLY A 4 9.87 23.60 -30.84
CA GLY A 4 11.09 23.93 -30.10
C GLY A 4 11.51 22.67 -29.33
N GLU A 5 12.74 22.19 -29.63
CA GLU A 5 13.39 21.11 -28.89
C GLU A 5 13.43 21.49 -27.41
N GLN A 6 12.64 20.79 -26.61
CA GLN A 6 12.58 21.02 -25.17
C GLN A 6 13.93 20.58 -24.59
N LYS A 7 14.69 21.54 -24.10
CA LYS A 7 16.02 21.29 -23.54
C LYS A 7 15.94 20.34 -22.36
N THR A 8 16.74 19.26 -22.40
CA THR A 8 16.77 18.26 -21.34
C THR A 8 18.13 18.23 -20.66
N PHE A 9 18.14 17.93 -19.37
CA PHE A 9 19.36 17.82 -18.56
C PHE A 9 19.36 16.48 -17.83
N GLN A 10 20.55 15.91 -17.62
CA GLN A 10 20.73 14.71 -16.82
C GLN A 10 20.88 15.09 -15.33
N VAL A 11 20.09 14.45 -14.48
CA VAL A 11 20.22 14.55 -13.02
C VAL A 11 20.70 13.22 -12.48
N GLU A 12 21.86 13.20 -11.82
CA GLU A 12 22.44 12.06 -11.15
C GLU A 12 22.30 12.23 -9.64
N PHE A 13 21.75 11.22 -8.96
CA PHE A 13 21.53 11.23 -7.52
C PHE A 13 22.45 10.25 -6.79
N GLU A 14 23.25 10.77 -5.84
CA GLU A 14 24.10 9.99 -4.95
C GLU A 14 23.42 9.82 -3.55
N PRO A 15 23.65 8.71 -2.85
CA PRO A 15 24.56 7.61 -3.17
C PRO A 15 23.95 6.54 -4.08
N SER A 16 22.70 6.70 -4.55
CA SER A 16 21.98 5.66 -5.32
C SER A 16 22.54 5.43 -6.74
N GLY A 17 23.30 6.39 -7.29
CA GLY A 17 23.78 6.37 -8.67
C GLY A 17 22.69 6.48 -9.73
N ARG A 18 21.43 6.78 -9.35
CA ARG A 18 20.31 6.88 -10.28
C ARG A 18 20.43 8.12 -11.15
N ARG A 19 20.17 7.95 -12.44
CA ARG A 19 20.21 9.02 -13.45
C ARG A 19 18.89 9.14 -14.16
N ILE A 20 18.43 10.37 -14.36
CA ILE A 20 17.18 10.63 -15.07
C ILE A 20 17.30 11.88 -15.94
N PRO A 21 16.83 11.83 -17.19
CA PRO A 21 16.68 13.03 -18.00
C PRO A 21 15.43 13.81 -17.55
N VAL A 22 15.57 15.11 -17.42
CA VAL A 22 14.47 16.02 -17.05
C VAL A 22 14.43 17.20 -18.01
N SER A 23 13.20 17.66 -18.30
CA SER A 23 13.01 18.87 -19.10
C SER A 23 13.36 20.13 -18.29
N GLU A 24 13.78 21.18 -19.00
CA GLU A 24 13.98 22.50 -18.40
C GLU A 24 12.75 22.94 -17.59
N GLY A 25 12.97 23.49 -16.39
CA GLY A 25 11.91 23.88 -15.46
C GLY A 25 11.46 22.78 -14.50
N THR A 26 11.93 21.53 -14.63
CA THR A 26 11.65 20.46 -13.68
C THR A 26 12.46 20.66 -12.40
N SER A 27 11.82 20.58 -11.21
CA SER A 27 12.54 20.68 -9.94
C SER A 27 13.32 19.40 -9.63
N LEU A 28 14.39 19.51 -8.81
CA LEU A 28 15.13 18.35 -8.34
C LEU A 28 14.25 17.38 -7.53
N LEU A 29 13.24 17.87 -6.82
CA LEU A 29 12.26 17.04 -6.12
C LEU A 29 11.46 16.17 -7.09
N SER A 30 10.91 16.79 -8.16
CA SER A 30 10.18 16.03 -9.19
C SER A 30 11.11 15.06 -9.95
N ALA A 31 12.37 15.43 -10.15
CA ALA A 31 13.38 14.55 -10.74
C ALA A 31 13.64 13.33 -9.82
N ALA A 32 13.81 13.53 -8.51
CA ALA A 32 14.00 12.45 -7.54
C ALA A 32 12.80 11.50 -7.52
N GLN A 33 11.58 12.03 -7.46
CA GLN A 33 10.35 11.24 -7.49
C GLN A 33 10.24 10.40 -8.76
N LYS A 34 10.49 10.98 -9.93
CA LYS A 34 10.52 10.25 -11.22
C LYS A 34 11.62 9.18 -11.27
N ALA A 35 12.73 9.40 -10.57
CA ALA A 35 13.80 8.41 -10.41
C ALA A 35 13.47 7.33 -9.37
N GLY A 36 12.29 7.36 -8.74
CA GLY A 36 11.89 6.43 -7.69
C GLY A 36 12.68 6.62 -6.39
N ILE A 37 13.08 7.86 -6.08
CA ILE A 37 13.76 8.23 -4.84
C ILE A 37 12.74 8.97 -3.97
N ASP A 38 12.42 8.38 -2.82
CA ASP A 38 11.47 8.94 -1.84
C ASP A 38 12.15 10.04 -1.02
N LEU A 39 12.22 11.24 -1.59
CA LEU A 39 12.76 12.41 -0.90
C LEU A 39 11.66 13.05 -0.05
N LEU A 40 11.95 13.33 1.22
CA LEU A 40 10.99 13.97 2.12
C LEU A 40 10.56 15.34 1.58
N ALA A 41 9.25 15.55 1.48
CA ALA A 41 8.66 16.82 1.01
C ALA A 41 7.45 17.21 1.87
N VAL A 42 7.70 17.42 3.17
CA VAL A 42 6.69 17.65 4.21
C VAL A 42 5.66 18.72 3.83
N CYS A 43 6.09 19.80 3.19
CA CYS A 43 5.20 20.89 2.77
C CYS A 43 4.63 20.72 1.34
N GLY A 44 4.74 19.54 0.72
CA GLY A 44 4.26 19.34 -0.65
C GLY A 44 5.00 20.16 -1.73
N GLY A 45 6.23 20.59 -1.47
CA GLY A 45 7.05 21.31 -2.45
C GLY A 45 6.98 22.85 -2.39
N ILE A 46 6.27 23.42 -1.41
CA ILE A 46 6.10 24.89 -1.27
C ILE A 46 7.41 25.61 -0.90
N GLY A 47 8.35 24.90 -0.26
CA GLY A 47 9.67 25.46 0.07
C GLY A 47 9.84 25.99 1.48
N ILE A 48 8.92 25.70 2.40
CA ILE A 48 8.88 26.28 3.76
C ILE A 48 9.35 25.34 4.88
N CYS A 49 9.43 24.00 4.64
CA CYS A 49 9.71 23.03 5.72
C CYS A 49 11.18 22.60 5.83
N GLY A 50 11.97 22.78 4.79
CA GLY A 50 13.38 22.38 4.78
C GLY A 50 13.65 20.88 4.73
N SER A 51 12.62 20.02 4.59
CA SER A 51 12.80 18.56 4.63
C SER A 51 13.46 17.97 3.38
N CYS A 52 13.26 18.59 2.20
CA CYS A 52 13.79 18.14 0.93
C CYS A 52 15.21 18.66 0.64
N ARG A 53 16.08 18.71 1.67
CA ARG A 53 17.46 19.18 1.51
C ARG A 53 18.26 18.21 0.66
N VAL A 54 18.99 18.78 -0.31
CA VAL A 54 19.95 18.06 -1.14
C VAL A 54 21.25 18.86 -1.19
N ARG A 55 22.38 18.20 -1.45
CA ARG A 55 23.66 18.89 -1.63
C ARG A 55 24.05 18.87 -3.09
N HIS A 56 24.31 20.03 -3.65
CA HIS A 56 24.79 20.22 -5.00
C HIS A 56 26.28 19.86 -5.09
N ILE A 57 26.63 18.94 -5.96
CA ILE A 57 28.00 18.46 -6.17
C ILE A 57 28.61 19.02 -7.44
N LEU A 58 27.87 18.93 -8.57
CA LEU A 58 28.39 19.31 -9.87
C LEU A 58 27.27 19.86 -10.76
N GLY A 59 27.64 20.72 -11.71
CA GLY A 59 26.73 21.32 -12.69
C GLY A 59 26.21 22.69 -12.27
N ARG A 60 25.14 23.18 -12.93
CA ARG A 60 24.54 24.47 -12.63
C ARG A 60 23.07 24.31 -12.23
N LEU A 61 22.68 24.97 -11.15
CA LEU A 61 21.31 25.08 -10.69
C LEU A 61 20.82 26.54 -10.86
N SER A 62 19.50 26.68 -10.79
CA SER A 62 18.84 28.00 -10.72
C SER A 62 19.40 28.84 -9.56
N PRO A 63 19.33 30.18 -9.64
CA PRO A 63 19.66 31.05 -8.52
C PRO A 63 18.89 30.66 -7.24
N LEU A 64 19.48 30.95 -6.08
CA LEU A 64 18.84 30.75 -4.78
C LEU A 64 17.57 31.60 -4.68
N ARG A 65 16.48 30.96 -4.29
CA ARG A 65 15.22 31.63 -3.99
C ARG A 65 15.21 32.15 -2.55
N GLU A 66 14.39 33.14 -2.28
CA GLU A 66 14.25 33.72 -0.94
C GLU A 66 13.80 32.66 0.09
N SER A 67 12.85 31.81 -0.27
CA SER A 67 12.40 30.68 0.54
C SER A 67 13.52 29.71 0.96
N GLU A 68 14.56 29.54 0.11
CA GLU A 68 15.72 28.73 0.49
C GLU A 68 16.58 29.42 1.55
N ARG A 69 16.72 30.74 1.47
CA ARG A 69 17.49 31.55 2.44
C ARG A 69 16.83 31.62 3.81
N GLU A 70 15.50 31.55 3.86
CA GLU A 70 14.76 31.55 5.11
C GLU A 70 14.88 30.22 5.88
N VAL A 71 15.11 29.12 5.17
CA VAL A 71 15.02 27.75 5.74
C VAL A 71 16.38 27.08 5.88
N ILE A 72 17.35 27.42 5.00
CA ILE A 72 18.71 26.87 4.99
C ILE A 72 19.65 27.92 5.57
N SER A 73 20.47 27.53 6.53
CA SER A 73 21.45 28.43 7.12
C SER A 73 22.52 28.87 6.11
N GLU A 74 23.14 30.05 6.32
CA GLU A 74 24.21 30.56 5.45
C GLU A 74 25.37 29.57 5.33
N LYS A 75 25.69 28.85 6.39
CA LYS A 75 26.75 27.83 6.39
C LYS A 75 26.36 26.66 5.46
N GLU A 76 25.15 26.16 5.56
CA GLU A 76 24.66 25.06 4.69
C GLU A 76 24.58 25.51 3.23
N LEU A 77 24.15 26.75 2.97
CA LEU A 77 24.17 27.31 1.60
C LEU A 77 25.59 27.37 1.03
N ALA A 78 26.57 27.77 1.87
CA ALA A 78 27.99 27.76 1.48
C ALA A 78 28.53 26.34 1.23
N ASP A 79 28.01 25.31 1.97
CA ASP A 79 28.34 23.91 1.79
C ASP A 79 27.61 23.26 0.61
N GLY A 80 26.82 24.03 -0.15
CA GLY A 80 26.14 23.61 -1.37
C GLY A 80 24.75 23.02 -1.15
N PHE A 81 24.16 23.16 0.05
CA PHE A 81 22.80 22.68 0.29
C PHE A 81 21.76 23.54 -0.43
N ARG A 82 20.74 22.88 -0.95
CA ARG A 82 19.60 23.46 -1.65
C ARG A 82 18.30 22.77 -1.24
N LEU A 83 17.17 23.41 -1.45
CA LEU A 83 15.87 22.74 -1.38
C LEU A 83 15.53 22.11 -2.74
N ALA A 84 15.40 20.80 -2.79
CA ALA A 84 15.11 20.09 -4.03
C ALA A 84 13.82 20.55 -4.72
N CYS A 85 12.83 21.00 -3.96
CA CYS A 85 11.57 21.52 -4.49
C CYS A 85 11.72 22.91 -5.14
N GLN A 86 12.77 23.68 -4.81
CA GLN A 86 12.99 25.03 -5.30
C GLN A 86 14.11 25.12 -6.35
N ALA A 87 15.03 24.16 -6.32
CA ALA A 87 16.19 24.14 -7.21
C ALA A 87 15.87 23.48 -8.55
N LEU A 88 16.18 24.16 -9.65
CA LEU A 88 15.98 23.68 -11.01
C LEU A 88 17.34 23.43 -11.67
N PRO A 89 17.59 22.32 -12.37
CA PRO A 89 18.80 22.10 -13.14
C PRO A 89 18.84 23.04 -14.38
N LEU A 90 20.01 23.63 -14.62
CA LEU A 90 20.33 24.46 -15.79
C LEU A 90 21.43 23.85 -16.66
N SER A 91 21.96 22.71 -16.27
CA SER A 91 22.86 21.83 -16.99
C SER A 91 22.71 20.43 -16.46
N ASP A 92 23.47 19.47 -16.95
CA ASP A 92 23.65 18.20 -16.28
C ASP A 92 24.18 18.45 -14.86
N VAL A 93 23.58 17.78 -13.86
CA VAL A 93 23.90 18.02 -12.46
C VAL A 93 24.08 16.70 -11.70
N LYS A 94 24.96 16.75 -10.70
CA LYS A 94 25.15 15.70 -9.73
C LYS A 94 24.74 16.19 -8.33
N ILE A 95 23.86 15.46 -7.70
CA ILE A 95 23.18 15.83 -6.46
C ILE A 95 23.36 14.72 -5.43
N GLU A 96 23.83 15.06 -4.25
CA GLU A 96 23.84 14.14 -3.11
C GLU A 96 22.58 14.32 -2.27
N ILE A 97 21.98 13.21 -1.90
CA ILE A 97 20.82 13.16 -1.00
C ILE A 97 21.33 12.77 0.39
N PRO A 98 21.31 13.69 1.37
CA PRO A 98 21.66 13.38 2.76
C PRO A 98 20.69 12.35 3.34
N ALA A 99 21.18 11.46 4.20
CA ALA A 99 20.37 10.46 4.86
C ALA A 99 19.16 11.06 5.64
N GLY A 100 19.31 12.27 6.19
CA GLY A 100 18.23 12.98 6.88
C GLY A 100 17.10 13.49 5.98
N SER A 101 17.29 13.49 4.66
CA SER A 101 16.28 13.88 3.66
C SER A 101 15.53 12.67 3.07
N LEU A 102 15.88 11.46 3.49
CA LEU A 102 15.19 10.22 3.12
C LEU A 102 14.28 9.78 4.29
N PRO A 103 13.17 9.11 4.03
CA PRO A 103 12.35 8.53 5.07
C PRO A 103 13.19 7.53 5.86
N THR A 104 13.56 7.87 7.08
CA THR A 104 14.23 6.92 7.96
C THR A 104 13.25 5.82 8.32
N GLY A 105 13.66 4.57 8.16
CA GLY A 105 12.93 3.42 8.70
C GLY A 105 12.93 3.48 10.23
N GLN A 106 12.15 4.40 10.80
CA GLN A 106 11.88 4.38 12.23
C GLN A 106 11.25 3.03 12.55
N LYS A 107 11.86 2.30 13.51
CA LYS A 107 11.22 1.12 14.11
C LYS A 107 9.84 1.56 14.56
N MET A 108 8.82 1.13 13.84
CA MET A 108 7.44 1.38 14.22
C MET A 108 7.15 0.57 15.48
N LEU A 109 6.71 1.25 16.53
CA LEU A 109 5.94 0.63 17.58
C LEU A 109 4.58 0.25 16.95
N VAL A 110 4.48 -0.99 16.53
CA VAL A 110 3.23 -1.62 16.02
C VAL A 110 2.53 -2.31 17.20
N GLU A 111 2.94 -2.01 18.42
CA GLU A 111 2.33 -2.55 19.63
C GLU A 111 0.97 -1.87 19.85
N GLY A 112 -0.08 -2.48 19.30
CA GLY A 112 -1.44 -2.25 19.73
C GLY A 112 -1.66 -2.94 21.08
N HIS A 113 -2.47 -2.35 21.96
CA HIS A 113 -2.97 -3.06 23.13
C HIS A 113 -3.91 -4.16 22.64
N GLU A 114 -3.56 -5.42 22.88
CA GLU A 114 -4.49 -6.52 22.72
C GLU A 114 -5.52 -6.42 23.85
N PHE A 115 -6.76 -6.12 23.49
CA PHE A 115 -7.89 -6.23 24.40
C PHE A 115 -8.45 -7.65 24.29
N GLU A 116 -8.64 -8.31 25.42
CA GLU A 116 -9.40 -9.57 25.46
C GLU A 116 -10.86 -9.26 25.09
N HIS A 117 -11.25 -9.65 23.90
CA HIS A 117 -12.63 -9.59 23.44
C HIS A 117 -13.15 -11.00 23.21
N GLU A 118 -14.42 -11.22 23.53
CA GLU A 118 -15.12 -12.40 23.07
C GLU A 118 -15.15 -12.39 21.53
N LEU A 119 -14.62 -13.46 20.93
CA LEU A 119 -14.52 -13.56 19.48
C LEU A 119 -15.89 -13.88 18.89
N ASP A 120 -16.45 -13.00 18.07
CA ASP A 120 -17.59 -13.25 17.17
C ASP A 120 -17.11 -13.04 15.72
N PRO A 121 -16.37 -14.00 15.15
CA PRO A 121 -15.80 -13.84 13.83
C PRO A 121 -16.89 -13.87 12.77
N ALA A 122 -16.89 -12.88 11.87
CA ALA A 122 -17.78 -12.86 10.71
C ALA A 122 -17.47 -14.00 9.71
N VAL A 123 -16.26 -14.56 9.76
CA VAL A 123 -15.83 -15.70 8.94
C VAL A 123 -15.47 -16.86 9.83
N THR A 124 -16.13 -17.98 9.62
CA THR A 124 -15.88 -19.24 10.33
C THR A 124 -15.54 -20.36 9.36
N ALA A 125 -14.84 -21.39 9.84
CA ALA A 125 -14.55 -22.57 9.05
C ALA A 125 -14.78 -23.83 9.87
N LEU A 126 -15.31 -24.84 9.20
CA LEU A 126 -15.57 -26.14 9.81
C LEU A 126 -15.19 -27.25 8.83
N ASP A 127 -14.63 -28.33 9.36
CA ASP A 127 -14.31 -29.52 8.59
C ASP A 127 -15.54 -30.43 8.56
N ILE A 128 -15.94 -30.83 7.35
CA ILE A 128 -17.13 -31.67 7.12
C ILE A 128 -16.74 -32.86 6.27
N ASP A 129 -17.26 -34.05 6.65
CA ASP A 129 -17.22 -35.27 5.85
C ASP A 129 -18.61 -35.48 5.23
N LEU A 130 -18.77 -35.13 3.97
CA LEU A 130 -20.03 -35.23 3.25
C LEU A 130 -20.22 -36.64 2.68
N ARG A 131 -21.44 -37.14 2.73
CA ARG A 131 -21.77 -38.38 2.03
C ARG A 131 -21.66 -38.22 0.53
N GLN A 132 -20.95 -39.13 -0.13
CA GLN A 132 -20.84 -39.14 -1.57
C GLN A 132 -22.19 -39.44 -2.24
N PRO A 133 -22.46 -38.91 -3.46
CA PRO A 133 -23.65 -39.27 -4.22
C PRO A 133 -23.66 -40.77 -4.54
N THR A 134 -24.83 -41.37 -4.44
CA THR A 134 -25.10 -42.78 -4.80
C THR A 134 -26.31 -42.84 -5.71
N LEU A 135 -26.58 -44.01 -6.27
CA LEU A 135 -27.80 -44.21 -7.07
C LEU A 135 -29.10 -44.08 -6.26
N ASP A 136 -29.02 -44.28 -4.95
CA ASP A 136 -30.15 -44.15 -4.03
C ASP A 136 -30.29 -42.75 -3.46
N ASP A 137 -29.30 -41.89 -3.64
CA ASP A 137 -29.31 -40.50 -3.18
C ASP A 137 -28.88 -39.56 -4.34
N LEU A 138 -29.88 -39.06 -5.05
CA LEU A 138 -29.73 -38.22 -6.26
C LEU A 138 -29.76 -36.72 -5.97
N ARG A 139 -29.64 -36.28 -4.70
CA ARG A 139 -29.54 -34.86 -4.37
C ARG A 139 -28.34 -34.25 -5.06
N ASP A 140 -28.46 -33.00 -5.46
CA ASP A 140 -27.30 -32.26 -5.99
C ASP A 140 -26.26 -31.98 -4.89
N ASP A 141 -25.04 -31.69 -5.33
CA ASP A 141 -23.90 -31.54 -4.44
C ASP A 141 -24.04 -30.35 -3.47
N PHE A 142 -24.67 -29.27 -3.90
CA PHE A 142 -24.86 -28.10 -3.06
C PHE A 142 -25.95 -28.36 -1.99
N THR A 143 -27.05 -29.01 -2.35
CA THR A 143 -28.07 -29.44 -1.42
C THR A 143 -27.49 -30.35 -0.31
N ARG A 144 -26.58 -31.30 -0.68
CA ARG A 144 -25.89 -32.13 0.32
C ARG A 144 -25.09 -31.30 1.31
N LEU A 145 -24.38 -30.28 0.80
CA LEU A 145 -23.62 -29.37 1.64
C LEU A 145 -24.54 -28.57 2.58
N VAL A 146 -25.63 -28.03 2.04
CA VAL A 146 -26.62 -27.27 2.83
C VAL A 146 -27.26 -28.13 3.92
N ASP A 147 -27.65 -29.37 3.60
CA ASP A 147 -28.23 -30.30 4.57
C ASP A 147 -27.24 -30.59 5.71
N ALA A 148 -25.96 -30.86 5.37
CA ALA A 148 -24.94 -31.13 6.37
C ALA A 148 -24.64 -29.88 7.24
N LEU A 149 -24.69 -28.69 6.68
CA LEU A 149 -24.54 -27.44 7.45
C LEU A 149 -25.74 -27.20 8.37
N ASN A 150 -26.94 -27.46 7.89
CA ASN A 150 -28.16 -27.35 8.72
C ASN A 150 -28.12 -28.34 9.92
N ASP A 151 -27.65 -29.57 9.68
CA ASP A 151 -27.50 -30.58 10.76
C ASP A 151 -26.48 -30.12 11.83
N LEU A 152 -25.53 -29.28 11.47
CA LEU A 152 -24.56 -28.67 12.37
C LEU A 152 -25.04 -27.33 12.97
N GLY A 153 -26.28 -26.92 12.68
CA GLY A 153 -26.90 -25.71 13.23
C GLY A 153 -26.70 -24.44 12.41
N TYR A 154 -26.04 -24.51 11.24
CA TYR A 154 -25.89 -23.38 10.34
C TYR A 154 -27.10 -23.31 9.40
N THR A 155 -28.09 -22.50 9.76
CA THR A 155 -29.32 -22.31 8.98
C THR A 155 -29.28 -21.01 8.15
N GLY A 156 -30.18 -20.91 7.17
CA GLY A 156 -30.21 -19.70 6.31
C GLY A 156 -29.05 -19.61 5.32
N ILE A 157 -28.57 -20.76 4.84
CA ILE A 157 -27.49 -20.79 3.83
C ILE A 157 -28.00 -20.18 2.52
N VAL A 158 -27.30 -19.12 2.08
CA VAL A 158 -27.57 -18.44 0.81
C VAL A 158 -26.84 -19.16 -0.31
N GLN A 159 -27.57 -19.42 -1.41
CA GLN A 159 -26.98 -20.04 -2.58
C GLN A 159 -25.90 -19.13 -3.19
N PRO A 160 -24.69 -19.65 -3.51
CA PRO A 160 -23.65 -18.90 -4.18
C PRO A 160 -24.10 -18.41 -5.56
N ASP A 161 -23.45 -17.38 -6.05
CA ASP A 161 -23.69 -16.93 -7.42
C ASP A 161 -23.29 -17.99 -8.47
N LEU A 162 -23.81 -17.82 -9.71
CA LEU A 162 -23.55 -18.75 -10.80
C LEU A 162 -22.07 -18.86 -11.20
N LYS A 163 -21.22 -17.94 -10.79
CA LYS A 163 -19.76 -17.99 -11.06
C LYS A 163 -19.03 -18.82 -10.01
N GLN A 164 -19.46 -18.75 -8.77
CA GLN A 164 -18.83 -19.45 -7.63
C GLN A 164 -19.28 -20.90 -7.52
N LEU A 165 -20.55 -21.17 -7.76
CA LEU A 165 -21.14 -22.50 -7.60
C LEU A 165 -20.36 -23.61 -8.34
N PRO A 166 -20.00 -23.51 -9.62
CA PRO A 166 -19.24 -24.54 -10.30
C PRO A 166 -17.86 -24.79 -9.70
N ILE A 167 -17.24 -23.75 -9.12
CA ILE A 167 -15.93 -23.86 -8.46
C ILE A 167 -16.07 -24.71 -7.21
N PHE A 168 -17.07 -24.41 -6.37
CA PHE A 168 -17.32 -25.13 -5.13
C PHE A 168 -17.66 -26.61 -5.38
N LEU A 169 -18.55 -26.90 -6.34
CA LEU A 169 -18.91 -28.26 -6.70
C LEU A 169 -17.70 -29.08 -7.20
N ARG A 170 -16.82 -28.46 -7.98
CA ARG A 170 -15.58 -29.09 -8.41
C ARG A 170 -14.66 -29.39 -7.22
N GLN A 171 -14.53 -28.47 -6.28
CA GLN A 171 -13.69 -28.63 -5.09
C GLN A 171 -14.22 -29.76 -4.19
N LEU A 172 -15.53 -29.85 -3.95
CA LEU A 172 -16.15 -30.96 -3.21
C LEU A 172 -15.71 -32.32 -3.77
N ARG A 173 -15.77 -32.48 -5.09
CA ARG A 173 -15.40 -33.73 -5.77
C ARG A 173 -13.90 -33.98 -5.77
N THR A 174 -13.08 -32.94 -6.01
CA THR A 174 -11.62 -33.05 -6.01
C THR A 174 -11.08 -33.43 -4.62
N LEU A 175 -11.70 -32.94 -3.56
CA LEU A 175 -11.34 -33.22 -2.18
C LEU A 175 -12.04 -34.45 -1.59
N HIS A 176 -12.66 -35.27 -2.47
CA HIS A 176 -13.30 -36.53 -2.08
C HIS A 176 -14.32 -36.35 -0.93
N TRP A 177 -15.07 -35.23 -0.95
CA TRP A 177 -16.14 -34.90 -0.01
C TRP A 177 -15.69 -34.67 1.45
N LYS A 178 -14.39 -34.63 1.70
CA LYS A 178 -13.79 -34.21 2.97
C LYS A 178 -13.24 -32.80 2.81
N VAL A 179 -13.92 -31.85 3.37
CA VAL A 179 -13.67 -30.44 3.04
C VAL A 179 -13.71 -29.56 4.30
N ARG A 180 -12.97 -28.47 4.23
CA ARG A 180 -13.17 -27.34 5.11
C ARG A 180 -14.07 -26.34 4.40
N VAL A 181 -15.26 -26.12 4.94
CA VAL A 181 -16.22 -25.13 4.45
C VAL A 181 -15.97 -23.81 5.16
N VAL A 182 -15.84 -22.74 4.39
CA VAL A 182 -15.66 -21.38 4.91
C VAL A 182 -16.98 -20.64 4.75
N LEU A 183 -17.51 -20.16 5.86
CA LEU A 183 -18.78 -19.44 5.95
C LEU A 183 -18.54 -18.00 6.35
N TYR A 184 -19.18 -17.08 5.65
CA TYR A 184 -19.34 -15.68 6.06
C TYR A 184 -20.74 -15.49 6.63
N LYS A 185 -20.81 -14.96 7.85
CA LYS A 185 -22.08 -14.65 8.54
C LYS A 185 -22.48 -13.21 8.21
N ASP A 186 -23.67 -13.04 7.64
CA ASP A 186 -24.28 -11.75 7.38
C ASP A 186 -25.65 -11.71 8.07
N ASN A 187 -25.75 -10.93 9.15
CA ASN A 187 -26.97 -10.84 9.98
C ASN A 187 -27.54 -12.23 10.37
N LEU A 188 -28.53 -12.71 9.62
CA LEU A 188 -29.22 -13.98 9.88
C LEU A 188 -28.89 -15.07 8.85
N SER A 189 -27.99 -14.81 7.93
CA SER A 189 -27.67 -15.68 6.81
C SER A 189 -26.20 -16.09 6.83
N TYR A 190 -25.93 -17.26 6.24
CA TYR A 190 -24.55 -17.72 6.00
C TYR A 190 -24.31 -17.87 4.50
N HIS A 191 -23.16 -17.38 4.07
CA HIS A 191 -22.69 -17.49 2.69
C HIS A 191 -21.50 -18.43 2.65
N VAL A 192 -21.55 -19.45 1.82
CA VAL A 192 -20.37 -20.27 1.54
C VAL A 192 -19.42 -19.43 0.66
N ILE A 193 -18.26 -19.08 1.21
CA ILE A 193 -17.25 -18.28 0.51
C ILE A 193 -16.01 -19.07 0.11
N GLY A 194 -15.87 -20.31 0.59
CA GLY A 194 -14.76 -21.17 0.22
C GLY A 194 -14.98 -22.64 0.56
N ILE A 195 -14.43 -23.51 -0.27
CA ILE A 195 -14.29 -24.94 -0.05
C ILE A 195 -12.81 -25.26 -0.14
N LEU A 196 -12.21 -25.72 0.94
CA LEU A 196 -10.76 -25.89 1.09
C LEU A 196 -10.44 -27.33 1.54
N PRO A 197 -9.17 -27.76 1.40
CA PRO A 197 -8.74 -28.98 2.10
C PRO A 197 -8.95 -28.88 3.60
N PRO A 198 -9.23 -30.01 4.30
CA PRO A 198 -9.29 -30.03 5.75
C PRO A 198 -8.05 -29.40 6.40
N ASP A 199 -8.18 -28.88 7.60
CA ASP A 199 -7.11 -28.24 8.39
C ASP A 199 -6.43 -27.01 7.75
N THR A 200 -6.94 -26.51 6.62
CA THR A 200 -6.41 -25.28 5.99
C THR A 200 -6.62 -24.08 6.93
N ARG A 201 -5.54 -23.38 7.30
CA ARG A 201 -5.62 -22.17 8.11
C ARG A 201 -6.29 -21.03 7.34
N LEU A 202 -7.19 -20.34 8.02
CA LEU A 202 -7.79 -19.11 7.50
C LEU A 202 -7.00 -17.92 8.01
N LEU A 203 -6.47 -17.15 7.06
CA LEU A 203 -5.70 -15.96 7.37
C LEU A 203 -6.43 -14.72 6.85
N GLY A 204 -6.41 -13.67 7.65
CA GLY A 204 -6.89 -12.35 7.31
C GLY A 204 -5.75 -11.33 7.32
N ALA A 205 -5.92 -10.25 6.58
CA ALA A 205 -5.04 -9.10 6.65
C ALA A 205 -5.83 -7.87 7.10
N ALA A 206 -5.31 -7.18 8.12
CA ALA A 206 -5.80 -5.87 8.51
C ALA A 206 -4.76 -4.82 8.14
N VAL A 207 -5.22 -3.70 7.59
CA VAL A 207 -4.35 -2.60 7.16
C VAL A 207 -4.85 -1.31 7.78
N ASP A 208 -4.00 -0.68 8.59
CA ASP A 208 -4.23 0.68 9.06
C ASP A 208 -3.51 1.65 8.11
N MET A 209 -4.29 2.43 7.38
CA MET A 209 -3.81 3.40 6.41
C MET A 209 -3.75 4.80 7.01
N GLY A 210 -2.67 5.06 7.76
CA GLY A 210 -2.40 6.40 8.28
C GLY A 210 -1.81 7.34 7.21
N SER A 211 -1.95 8.64 7.43
CA SER A 211 -1.34 9.65 6.54
C SER A 211 0.18 9.58 6.52
N THR A 212 0.80 9.22 7.63
CA THR A 212 2.27 9.15 7.79
C THR A 212 2.80 7.73 7.72
N LYS A 213 2.06 6.76 8.23
CA LYS A 213 2.50 5.36 8.38
C LYS A 213 1.37 4.41 7.98
N LEU A 214 1.75 3.28 7.42
CA LEU A 214 0.87 2.15 7.14
C LEU A 214 1.26 1.01 8.07
N ALA A 215 0.29 0.41 8.74
CA ALA A 215 0.51 -0.80 9.54
C ALA A 215 -0.27 -1.97 8.94
N PHE A 216 0.38 -3.12 8.91
CA PHE A 216 -0.17 -4.36 8.35
C PHE A 216 -0.12 -5.45 9.41
N TYR A 217 -1.22 -6.16 9.56
CA TYR A 217 -1.36 -7.27 10.48
C TYR A 217 -1.83 -8.50 9.73
N LEU A 218 -1.15 -9.63 9.94
CA LEU A 218 -1.61 -10.94 9.51
C LEU A 218 -2.27 -11.62 10.70
N VAL A 219 -3.53 -11.96 10.56
CA VAL A 219 -4.36 -12.47 11.65
C VAL A 219 -4.86 -13.88 11.31
N ASP A 220 -4.83 -14.78 12.26
CA ASP A 220 -5.53 -16.05 12.20
C ASP A 220 -7.02 -15.79 12.48
N LEU A 221 -7.88 -16.05 11.50
CA LEU A 221 -9.30 -15.72 11.59
C LEU A 221 -10.09 -16.63 12.54
N GLN A 222 -9.54 -17.77 12.95
CA GLN A 222 -10.20 -18.67 13.88
C GLN A 222 -9.89 -18.32 15.34
N SER A 223 -8.67 -17.93 15.63
CA SER A 223 -8.24 -17.60 16.99
C SER A 223 -8.21 -16.10 17.28
N GLY A 224 -8.28 -15.23 16.25
CA GLY A 224 -8.06 -13.80 16.38
C GLY A 224 -6.60 -13.40 16.63
N ALA A 225 -5.68 -14.35 16.71
CA ALA A 225 -4.29 -14.09 17.04
C ALA A 225 -3.55 -13.38 15.90
N THR A 226 -2.81 -12.34 16.23
CA THR A 226 -1.89 -11.69 15.30
C THR A 226 -0.65 -12.55 15.10
N LEU A 227 -0.46 -13.07 13.89
CA LEU A 227 0.64 -13.96 13.54
C LEU A 227 1.90 -13.20 13.13
N ALA A 228 1.73 -12.07 12.49
CA ALA A 228 2.81 -11.19 12.06
C ALA A 228 2.29 -9.76 11.93
N GLN A 229 3.18 -8.82 12.12
CA GLN A 229 2.88 -7.40 11.95
C GLN A 229 4.09 -6.69 11.34
N THR A 230 3.82 -5.69 10.53
CA THR A 230 4.85 -4.84 9.96
C THR A 230 4.31 -3.45 9.70
N GLY A 231 5.19 -2.51 9.57
CA GLY A 231 4.78 -1.15 9.24
C GLY A 231 5.78 -0.50 8.30
N VAL A 232 5.26 0.39 7.45
CA VAL A 232 6.06 1.17 6.53
C VAL A 232 5.63 2.63 6.57
N MET A 233 6.54 3.52 6.19
CA MET A 233 6.17 4.92 5.96
C MET A 233 5.23 4.99 4.76
N ASN A 234 4.20 5.82 4.85
CA ASN A 234 3.31 6.05 3.72
C ASN A 234 4.10 6.75 2.60
N PRO A 235 4.27 6.12 1.41
CA PRO A 235 5.07 6.70 0.33
C PRO A 235 4.53 8.06 -0.16
N GLN A 236 3.27 8.37 0.10
CA GLN A 236 2.68 9.66 -0.23
C GLN A 236 3.29 10.83 0.56
N ILE A 237 4.09 10.59 1.61
CA ILE A 237 4.84 11.61 2.34
C ILE A 237 5.74 12.44 1.41
N SER A 238 6.25 11.85 0.33
CA SER A 238 7.05 12.55 -0.68
C SER A 238 6.26 13.65 -1.42
N TYR A 239 4.93 13.62 -1.32
CA TYR A 239 4.01 14.59 -1.95
C TYR A 239 3.33 15.51 -0.94
N GLY A 240 3.52 15.26 0.35
CA GLY A 240 2.98 16.04 1.47
C GLY A 240 2.87 15.20 2.75
N GLU A 241 3.25 15.77 3.88
CA GLU A 241 3.22 15.06 5.17
C GLU A 241 1.79 14.80 5.65
N ASP A 242 0.90 15.75 5.40
CA ASP A 242 -0.51 15.70 5.79
C ASP A 242 -1.44 15.64 4.57
N VAL A 243 -2.71 15.38 4.84
CA VAL A 243 -3.75 15.27 3.80
C VAL A 243 -3.95 16.59 3.06
N VAL A 244 -3.83 17.73 3.73
CA VAL A 244 -4.05 19.06 3.12
C VAL A 244 -2.95 19.37 2.10
N SER A 245 -1.69 19.10 2.47
CA SER A 245 -0.53 19.23 1.57
C SER A 245 -0.64 18.33 0.33
N ARG A 246 -1.15 17.11 0.49
CA ARG A 246 -1.40 16.19 -0.62
C ARG A 246 -2.52 16.65 -1.54
N ILE A 247 -3.60 17.18 -0.97
CA ILE A 247 -4.68 17.79 -1.75
C ILE A 247 -4.14 18.98 -2.57
N ALA A 248 -3.33 19.82 -1.93
CA ALA A 248 -2.70 20.96 -2.62
C ALA A 248 -1.79 20.50 -3.77
N TYR A 249 -1.01 19.44 -3.55
CA TYR A 249 -0.19 18.82 -4.60
C TYR A 249 -1.07 18.26 -5.74
N ALA A 250 -2.09 17.46 -5.42
CA ALA A 250 -2.98 16.83 -6.40
C ALA A 250 -3.79 17.85 -7.23
N ASN A 251 -4.05 19.03 -6.69
CA ASN A 251 -4.80 20.08 -7.38
C ASN A 251 -3.95 20.92 -8.36
N GLN A 252 -2.64 20.70 -8.42
CA GLN A 252 -1.76 21.44 -9.34
C GLN A 252 -1.91 20.97 -10.79
N SER A 253 -2.16 19.66 -11.01
CA SER A 253 -2.41 19.09 -12.33
C SER A 253 -3.04 17.70 -12.27
N ASP A 254 -3.63 17.25 -13.39
CA ASP A 254 -4.18 15.88 -13.50
C ASP A 254 -3.07 14.81 -13.40
N ASP A 255 -1.86 15.10 -13.87
CA ASP A 255 -0.73 14.17 -13.76
C ASP A 255 -0.29 14.00 -12.30
N GLN A 256 -0.23 15.10 -11.53
CA GLN A 256 0.08 15.03 -10.09
C GLN A 256 -1.01 14.30 -9.29
N ARG A 257 -2.27 14.47 -9.69
CA ARG A 257 -3.40 13.71 -9.09
C ARG A 257 -3.30 12.20 -9.35
N LYS A 258 -2.88 11.80 -10.54
CA LYS A 258 -2.68 10.37 -10.88
C LYS A 258 -1.44 9.78 -10.20
N GLN A 259 -0.47 10.61 -9.88
CA GLN A 259 0.78 10.19 -9.24
C GLN A 259 0.62 9.95 -7.73
N LEU A 260 -0.30 10.67 -7.08
CA LEU A 260 -0.64 10.52 -5.67
C LEU A 260 -1.49 9.26 -5.43
#